data_b10d9361dfba61f8d78846c64d8ed178
#
_entry.id   b10d9361dfba61f8d78846c64d8ed178
#
_cell.length_a   1.000
_cell.length_b   1.000
_cell.length_c   1.000
_cell.angle_alpha   90.00
_cell.angle_beta   90.00
_cell.angle_gamma   90.00
#
_symmetry.space_group_name_H-M   'P 1'
#
loop_
_entity.id
_entity.type
_entity.pdbx_description
1 polymer ?
#
loop_
_entity_poly.entity_id
_entity_poly.type
_entity_poly.pdbx_seq_one_letter_code
_entity_poly.pdbx_strand_id
1 'polypeptide(L)'
;MTIGVISAMDSEHRQLAERLQEKKVADYGNLHYVEGMFGSNRVILTQCGIGKVNAAVGATELIRRFAPDCIVSTGVAGGIDALAYHDVWCGDGNEYGQVQGLPAVYKGCAPLLEHALSLNKTGLESRIHSGLICTGDRFITNRTELDAIKRCFPAGLAVDMESAAIAQTC
;
A
#
# COMPACT_ATOMS: atom_id res chain seq x y z
N MET A 1 -5.90 -16.96 9.86
CA MET A 1 -6.31 -16.24 8.66
C MET A 1 -5.19 -16.25 7.62
N THR A 2 -5.53 -16.00 6.35
CA THR A 2 -4.56 -15.85 5.26
C THR A 2 -4.37 -14.36 4.97
N ILE A 3 -3.16 -13.86 5.10
CA ILE A 3 -2.82 -12.45 4.90
C ILE A 3 -1.97 -12.34 3.64
N GLY A 4 -2.44 -11.61 2.65
CA GLY A 4 -1.65 -11.18 1.52
C GLY A 4 -0.83 -9.95 1.89
N VAL A 5 0.46 -9.95 1.60
CA VAL A 5 1.32 -8.79 1.80
C VAL A 5 1.99 -8.44 0.49
N ILE A 6 1.86 -7.20 0.07
CA ILE A 6 2.41 -6.69 -1.19
C ILE A 6 3.39 -5.56 -0.91
N SER A 7 4.55 -5.64 -1.53
CA SER A 7 5.61 -4.63 -1.47
C SER A 7 6.13 -4.31 -2.87
N ALA A 8 6.65 -3.11 -3.06
CA ALA A 8 7.16 -2.67 -4.36
C ALA A 8 8.61 -3.11 -4.60
N MET A 9 9.45 -3.04 -3.57
CA MET A 9 10.90 -3.20 -3.68
C MET A 9 11.41 -4.46 -2.99
N ASP A 10 12.51 -5.00 -3.50
CA ASP A 10 13.17 -6.19 -2.96
C ASP A 10 13.64 -6.00 -1.49
N SER A 11 14.14 -4.82 -1.15
CA SER A 11 14.57 -4.50 0.23
C SER A 11 13.42 -4.57 1.25
N GLU A 12 12.22 -4.18 0.85
CA GLU A 12 11.01 -4.26 1.67
C GLU A 12 10.55 -5.71 1.81
N HIS A 13 10.53 -6.42 0.68
CA HIS A 13 10.12 -7.83 0.61
C HIS A 13 10.98 -8.74 1.47
N ARG A 14 12.31 -8.63 1.36
CA ARG A 14 13.26 -9.50 2.10
C ARG A 14 13.12 -9.40 3.61
N GLN A 15 13.00 -8.20 4.16
CA GLN A 15 12.88 -8.01 5.61
C GLN A 15 11.67 -8.75 6.22
N LEU A 16 10.57 -8.81 5.46
CA LEU A 16 9.38 -9.54 5.88
C LEU A 16 9.54 -11.04 5.66
N ALA A 17 10.09 -11.44 4.53
CA ALA A 17 10.32 -12.83 4.20
C ALA A 17 11.23 -13.52 5.23
N GLU A 18 12.23 -12.83 5.78
CA GLU A 18 13.11 -13.36 6.83
C GLU A 18 12.37 -13.74 8.11
N ARG A 19 11.26 -13.08 8.40
CA ARG A 19 10.46 -13.31 9.62
C ARG A 19 9.46 -14.47 9.51
N LEU A 20 9.23 -14.99 8.31
CA LEU A 20 8.32 -16.12 8.11
C LEU A 20 8.95 -17.45 8.48
N GLN A 21 8.15 -18.34 9.03
CA GLN A 21 8.47 -19.74 9.29
C GLN A 21 7.86 -20.62 8.19
N GLU A 22 8.35 -21.86 8.04
CA GLU A 22 7.85 -22.85 7.08
C GLU A 22 7.73 -22.34 5.64
N LYS A 23 8.75 -21.63 5.17
CA LYS A 23 8.72 -20.92 3.90
C LYS A 23 8.63 -21.86 2.71
N LYS A 24 7.77 -21.46 1.75
CA LYS A 24 7.71 -21.99 0.39
C LYS A 24 7.83 -20.83 -0.58
N VAL A 25 8.61 -21.03 -1.62
CA VAL A 25 8.81 -20.06 -2.67
C VAL A 25 8.18 -20.57 -3.96
N ALA A 26 7.49 -19.69 -4.67
CA ALA A 26 6.88 -19.99 -5.96
C ALA A 26 6.93 -18.76 -6.87
N ASP A 27 7.27 -18.98 -8.14
CA ASP A 27 7.24 -17.95 -9.16
C ASP A 27 6.07 -18.20 -10.11
N TYR A 28 5.31 -17.17 -10.40
CA TYR A 28 4.22 -17.20 -11.36
C TYR A 28 4.35 -16.02 -12.32
N GLY A 29 4.77 -16.30 -13.54
CA GLY A 29 5.12 -15.26 -14.49
C GLY A 29 6.30 -14.44 -13.98
N ASN A 30 6.11 -13.13 -13.87
CA ASN A 30 7.13 -12.20 -13.37
C ASN A 30 7.00 -11.89 -11.87
N LEU A 31 6.06 -12.56 -11.18
CA LEU A 31 5.81 -12.31 -9.76
C LEU A 31 6.42 -13.41 -8.90
N HIS A 32 7.16 -12.98 -7.89
CA HIS A 32 7.78 -13.82 -6.89
C HIS A 32 6.93 -13.86 -5.61
N TYR A 33 6.65 -15.07 -5.10
CA TYR A 33 5.85 -15.28 -3.91
C TYR A 33 6.64 -16.03 -2.85
N VAL A 34 6.54 -15.57 -1.62
CA VAL A 34 7.02 -16.30 -0.44
C VAL A 34 5.83 -16.56 0.47
N GLU A 35 5.43 -17.81 0.56
CA GLU A 35 4.40 -18.26 1.49
C GLU A 35 5.05 -18.75 2.78
N GLY A 36 4.47 -18.46 3.94
CA GLY A 36 4.96 -18.95 5.22
C GLY A 36 4.00 -18.66 6.36
N MET A 37 4.43 -18.98 7.56
CA MET A 37 3.68 -18.73 8.78
C MET A 37 4.28 -17.56 9.58
N PHE A 38 3.41 -16.69 10.07
CA PHE A 38 3.75 -15.67 11.05
C PHE A 38 2.79 -15.79 12.25
N GLY A 39 3.28 -16.33 13.34
CA GLY A 39 2.43 -16.79 14.44
C GLY A 39 1.43 -17.84 13.96
N SER A 40 0.14 -17.62 14.17
CA SER A 40 -0.93 -18.51 13.71
C SER A 40 -1.50 -18.18 12.32
N ASN A 41 -0.96 -17.16 11.66
CA ASN A 41 -1.46 -16.73 10.37
C ASN A 41 -0.61 -17.26 9.21
N ARG A 42 -1.26 -17.70 8.15
CA ARG A 42 -0.63 -17.94 6.85
C ARG A 42 -0.40 -16.59 6.18
N VAL A 43 0.83 -16.33 5.76
CA VAL A 43 1.22 -15.08 5.10
C VAL A 43 1.74 -15.40 3.71
N ILE A 44 1.30 -14.63 2.73
CA ILE A 44 1.75 -14.71 1.35
C ILE A 44 2.32 -13.34 0.98
N LEU A 45 3.64 -13.30 0.83
CA LEU A 45 4.34 -12.10 0.39
C LEU A 45 4.47 -12.12 -1.13
N THR A 46 4.26 -10.97 -1.77
CA THR A 46 4.61 -10.76 -3.17
C THR A 46 5.29 -9.43 -3.38
N GLN A 47 6.29 -9.43 -4.27
CA GLN A 47 6.91 -8.22 -4.76
C GLN A 47 6.28 -7.86 -6.10
N CYS A 48 5.57 -6.73 -6.16
CA CYS A 48 4.87 -6.32 -7.38
C CYS A 48 5.72 -5.46 -8.33
N GLY A 49 6.73 -4.78 -7.81
CA GLY A 49 7.44 -3.71 -8.52
C GLY A 49 6.81 -2.34 -8.28
N ILE A 50 7.52 -1.29 -8.69
CA ILE A 50 7.15 0.12 -8.44
C ILE A 50 6.05 0.57 -9.40
N GLY A 51 5.11 1.35 -8.89
CA GLY A 51 4.08 2.06 -9.66
C GLY A 51 2.72 1.37 -9.72
N LYS A 52 1.69 2.16 -10.05
CA LYS A 52 0.28 1.77 -9.99
C LYS A 52 -0.07 0.54 -10.82
N VAL A 53 0.47 0.42 -12.03
CA VAL A 53 0.19 -0.73 -12.91
C VAL A 53 0.75 -2.02 -12.33
N ASN A 54 2.00 -2.00 -11.86
CA ASN A 54 2.62 -3.15 -11.21
C ASN A 54 1.86 -3.54 -9.94
N ALA A 55 1.47 -2.56 -9.15
CA ALA A 55 0.70 -2.77 -7.92
C ALA A 55 -0.68 -3.41 -8.20
N ALA A 56 -1.41 -2.93 -9.20
CA ALA A 56 -2.71 -3.49 -9.59
C ALA A 56 -2.58 -4.93 -10.12
N VAL A 57 -1.58 -5.20 -10.96
CA VAL A 57 -1.31 -6.57 -11.46
C VAL A 57 -0.93 -7.49 -10.31
N GLY A 58 -0.02 -7.06 -9.43
CA GLY A 58 0.40 -7.84 -8.26
C GLY A 58 -0.76 -8.15 -7.32
N ALA A 59 -1.60 -7.17 -7.00
CA ALA A 59 -2.79 -7.36 -6.16
C ALA A 59 -3.79 -8.31 -6.82
N THR A 60 -4.07 -8.15 -8.11
CA THR A 60 -4.99 -9.04 -8.86
C THR A 60 -4.52 -10.49 -8.82
N GLU A 61 -3.24 -10.75 -9.10
CA GLU A 61 -2.70 -12.11 -9.11
C GLU A 61 -2.64 -12.71 -7.69
N LEU A 62 -2.33 -11.90 -6.67
CA LEU A 62 -2.38 -12.32 -5.27
C LEU A 62 -3.78 -12.75 -4.85
N ILE A 63 -4.82 -11.96 -5.19
CA ILE A 63 -6.21 -12.28 -4.91
C ILE A 63 -6.65 -13.56 -5.64
N ARG A 64 -6.38 -13.64 -6.94
CA ARG A 64 -6.83 -14.77 -7.77
C ARG A 64 -6.20 -16.10 -7.38
N ARG A 65 -4.94 -16.10 -6.94
CA ARG A 65 -4.21 -17.34 -6.64
C ARG A 65 -4.39 -17.83 -5.21
N PHE A 66 -4.51 -16.92 -4.26
CA PHE A 66 -4.42 -17.27 -2.85
C PHE A 66 -5.68 -16.92 -2.06
N ALA A 67 -6.59 -16.12 -2.62
CA ALA A 67 -7.83 -15.66 -1.96
C ALA A 67 -7.61 -15.25 -0.49
N PRO A 68 -6.70 -14.29 -0.22
CA PRO A 68 -6.40 -13.89 1.15
C PRO A 68 -7.62 -13.24 1.83
N ASP A 69 -7.72 -13.38 3.15
CA ASP A 69 -8.77 -12.74 3.96
C ASP A 69 -8.60 -11.21 4.01
N CYS A 70 -7.36 -10.74 3.88
CA CYS A 70 -7.03 -9.32 3.76
C CYS A 70 -5.70 -9.12 3.03
N ILE A 71 -5.51 -7.90 2.50
CA ILE A 71 -4.24 -7.47 1.90
C ILE A 71 -3.67 -6.31 2.69
N VAL A 72 -2.36 -6.38 2.95
CA VAL A 72 -1.55 -5.32 3.55
C VAL A 72 -0.54 -4.84 2.51
N SER A 73 -0.63 -3.57 2.13
CA SER A 73 0.43 -2.89 1.38
C SER A 73 1.47 -2.39 2.39
N THR A 74 2.73 -2.69 2.13
CA THR A 74 3.83 -2.28 3.00
C THR A 74 5.03 -1.85 2.20
N GLY A 75 5.70 -0.81 2.68
CA GLY A 75 6.87 -0.26 2.01
C GLY A 75 7.29 1.08 2.60
N VAL A 76 8.24 1.72 1.94
CA VAL A 76 8.69 3.06 2.27
C VAL A 76 7.78 4.07 1.59
N ALA A 77 7.20 4.97 2.37
CA ALA A 77 6.48 6.12 1.85
C ALA A 77 7.27 7.40 2.10
N GLY A 78 7.17 8.36 1.20
CA GLY A 78 7.67 9.71 1.44
C GLY A 78 6.87 10.32 2.58
N GLY A 79 7.49 10.43 3.75
CA GLY A 79 6.91 11.11 4.90
C GLY A 79 6.90 12.61 4.65
N ILE A 80 5.74 13.16 4.57
CA ILE A 80 5.52 14.59 4.46
C ILE A 80 4.22 14.94 5.12
N ASP A 81 4.14 16.19 5.42
CA ASP A 81 2.85 16.82 5.39
C ASP A 81 2.31 16.69 3.96
N ALA A 82 1.74 15.59 3.72
CA ALA A 82 0.94 15.02 2.65
C ALA A 82 0.90 15.48 1.22
N LEU A 83 0.63 14.48 0.34
CA LEU A 83 0.40 14.77 -1.06
C LEU A 83 -0.26 13.70 -1.89
N ALA A 84 -1.14 14.07 -2.82
CA ALA A 84 -1.54 13.24 -3.94
C ALA A 84 -0.95 13.75 -5.24
N TYR A 85 -0.59 12.83 -6.10
CA TYR A 85 -0.27 13.09 -7.48
C TYR A 85 -1.44 12.66 -8.37
N HIS A 86 -1.71 13.38 -9.44
CA HIS A 86 -2.77 13.03 -10.38
C HIS A 86 -2.20 12.55 -11.71
N ASP A 87 -2.80 11.51 -12.23
CA ASP A 87 -2.74 11.14 -13.64
C ASP A 87 -4.08 11.37 -14.32
N VAL A 88 -5.04 11.98 -13.63
CA VAL A 88 -6.41 12.04 -14.07
C VAL A 88 -6.87 13.50 -14.12
N TRP A 89 -7.52 13.85 -15.21
CA TRP A 89 -8.15 15.13 -15.39
C TRP A 89 -9.32 15.33 -14.42
N CYS A 90 -9.33 16.46 -13.70
CA CYS A 90 -10.49 16.85 -12.93
C CYS A 90 -11.48 17.57 -13.85
N GLY A 91 -12.43 16.82 -14.38
CA GLY A 91 -13.56 17.33 -15.12
C GLY A 91 -14.83 17.32 -14.28
N ASP A 92 -15.89 17.83 -14.85
CA ASP A 92 -17.22 18.07 -14.28
C ASP A 92 -17.65 17.13 -13.17
N GLY A 93 -17.61 17.62 -11.92
CA GLY A 93 -18.14 16.93 -10.75
C GLY A 93 -17.20 15.93 -10.07
N ASN A 94 -15.94 15.78 -10.52
CA ASN A 94 -14.95 14.96 -9.87
C ASN A 94 -14.01 15.79 -8.97
N GLU A 95 -13.53 15.18 -7.90
CA GLU A 95 -12.45 15.73 -7.10
C GLU A 95 -11.09 15.57 -7.83
N TYR A 96 -10.14 16.42 -7.49
CA TYR A 96 -8.79 16.35 -8.05
C TYR A 96 -8.14 14.98 -7.76
N GLY A 97 -7.67 14.29 -8.79
CA GLY A 97 -7.09 12.95 -8.70
C GLY A 97 -8.11 11.80 -8.70
N GLN A 98 -9.40 12.09 -8.71
CA GLN A 98 -10.45 11.08 -8.78
C GLN A 98 -10.57 10.50 -10.18
N VAL A 99 -10.58 9.18 -10.29
CA VAL A 99 -10.97 8.48 -11.51
C VAL A 99 -12.48 8.55 -11.65
N GLN A 100 -12.97 8.97 -12.81
CA GLN A 100 -14.41 9.11 -13.05
C GLN A 100 -15.17 7.80 -12.76
N GLY A 101 -16.22 7.93 -11.97
CA GLY A 101 -17.05 6.79 -11.57
C GLY A 101 -16.50 5.95 -10.42
N LEU A 102 -15.33 6.30 -9.87
CA LEU A 102 -14.72 5.64 -8.73
C LEU A 102 -14.65 6.58 -7.50
N PRO A 103 -14.49 6.05 -6.28
CA PRO A 103 -14.29 6.88 -5.10
C PRO A 103 -13.04 7.76 -5.20
N ALA A 104 -13.10 9.00 -4.70
CA ALA A 104 -11.92 9.86 -4.57
C ALA A 104 -10.94 9.33 -3.52
N VAL A 105 -11.45 8.64 -2.49
CA VAL A 105 -10.67 8.07 -1.40
C VAL A 105 -11.13 6.64 -1.13
N TYR A 106 -10.20 5.70 -1.10
CA TYR A 106 -10.43 4.32 -0.68
C TYR A 106 -10.18 4.20 0.82
N LYS A 107 -11.12 3.61 1.54
CA LYS A 107 -11.00 3.42 3.00
C LYS A 107 -10.28 2.11 3.30
N GLY A 108 -9.28 2.17 4.17
CA GLY A 108 -8.64 0.99 4.71
C GLY A 108 -9.57 0.17 5.63
N CYS A 109 -9.18 -1.06 5.91
CA CYS A 109 -9.91 -1.96 6.80
C CYS A 109 -9.93 -1.40 8.25
N ALA A 110 -11.09 -0.94 8.72
CA ALA A 110 -11.22 -0.29 10.02
C ALA A 110 -10.74 -1.17 11.19
N PRO A 111 -11.09 -2.47 11.30
CA PRO A 111 -10.59 -3.32 12.38
C PRO A 111 -9.07 -3.45 12.41
N LEU A 112 -8.40 -3.55 11.25
CA LEU A 112 -6.94 -3.61 11.19
C LEU A 112 -6.31 -2.29 11.59
N LEU A 113 -6.89 -1.17 11.18
CA LEU A 113 -6.43 0.16 11.56
C LEU A 113 -6.55 0.40 13.07
N GLU A 114 -7.68 0.07 13.67
CA GLU A 114 -7.91 0.18 15.11
C GLU A 114 -6.91 -0.68 15.88
N HIS A 115 -6.70 -1.92 15.44
CA HIS A 115 -5.71 -2.80 16.04
C HIS A 115 -4.29 -2.20 15.95
N ALA A 116 -3.87 -1.74 14.78
CA ALA A 116 -2.57 -1.10 14.59
C ALA A 116 -2.39 0.10 15.53
N LEU A 117 -3.37 1.01 15.59
CA LEU A 117 -3.31 2.17 16.48
C LEU A 117 -3.25 1.79 17.96
N SER A 118 -3.87 0.68 18.35
CA SER A 118 -3.83 0.19 19.74
C SER A 118 -2.42 -0.16 20.19
N LEU A 119 -1.54 -0.57 19.26
CA LEU A 119 -0.15 -0.90 19.55
C LEU A 119 0.67 0.30 20.05
N ASN A 120 0.25 1.53 19.78
CA ASN A 120 0.88 2.72 20.35
C ASN A 120 0.89 2.73 21.90
N LYS A 121 0.01 1.94 22.53
CA LYS A 121 -0.07 1.81 23.99
C LYS A 121 0.90 0.76 24.56
N THR A 122 1.57 0.01 23.70
CA THR A 122 2.46 -1.10 24.11
C THR A 122 3.93 -0.71 24.27
N GLY A 123 4.26 0.58 24.13
CA GLY A 123 5.63 1.07 24.28
C GLY A 123 6.51 0.85 23.05
N LEU A 124 5.93 0.85 21.85
CA LEU A 124 6.71 0.81 20.61
C LEU A 124 7.72 1.97 20.53
N GLU A 125 8.91 1.71 20.02
CA GLU A 125 9.94 2.73 19.76
C GLU A 125 9.46 3.77 18.74
N SER A 126 8.68 3.34 17.75
CA SER A 126 8.11 4.18 16.71
C SER A 126 6.61 4.34 16.88
N ARG A 127 6.10 5.55 16.60
CA ARG A 127 4.68 5.85 16.71
C ARG A 127 3.95 5.50 15.41
N ILE A 128 2.79 4.84 15.54
CA ILE A 128 1.89 4.55 14.43
C ILE A 128 0.92 5.74 14.27
N HIS A 129 0.85 6.27 13.07
CA HIS A 129 -0.07 7.34 12.67
C HIS A 129 -1.10 6.80 11.68
N SER A 130 -2.29 7.40 11.70
CA SER A 130 -3.34 7.15 10.72
C SER A 130 -3.64 8.42 9.96
N GLY A 131 -3.76 8.30 8.63
CA GLY A 131 -4.10 9.44 7.78
C GLY A 131 -4.16 9.07 6.32
N LEU A 132 -4.39 10.06 5.48
CA LEU A 132 -4.47 9.90 4.03
C LEU A 132 -3.08 9.63 3.45
N ILE A 133 -2.98 8.57 2.68
CA ILE A 133 -1.82 8.29 1.80
C ILE A 133 -2.23 8.68 0.39
N CYS A 134 -1.36 9.42 -0.28
CA CYS A 134 -1.62 9.92 -1.62
C CYS A 134 -0.72 9.18 -2.61
N THR A 135 -1.32 8.55 -3.62
CA THR A 135 -0.63 7.67 -4.56
C THR A 135 -0.51 8.30 -5.95
N GLY A 136 0.66 8.19 -6.56
CA GLY A 136 0.89 8.61 -7.95
C GLY A 136 2.15 8.00 -8.55
N ASP A 137 2.21 7.86 -9.89
CA ASP A 137 3.38 7.29 -10.59
C ASP A 137 4.54 8.29 -10.73
N ARG A 138 4.83 9.02 -9.65
CA ARG A 138 5.94 9.96 -9.61
C ARG A 138 6.69 9.89 -8.28
N PHE A 139 8.01 9.77 -8.38
CA PHE A 139 8.87 9.85 -7.22
C PHE A 139 9.09 11.32 -6.83
N ILE A 140 8.54 11.74 -5.69
CA ILE A 140 8.59 13.11 -5.21
C ILE A 140 9.90 13.34 -4.45
N THR A 141 10.69 14.32 -4.89
CA THR A 141 12.05 14.56 -4.35
C THR A 141 12.28 15.95 -3.79
N ASN A 142 11.36 16.88 -4.00
CA ASN A 142 11.60 18.28 -3.60
C ASN A 142 10.37 18.91 -2.92
N ARG A 143 10.66 19.95 -2.14
CA ARG A 143 9.65 20.66 -1.35
C ARG A 143 8.57 21.34 -2.20
N THR A 144 8.91 21.85 -3.37
CA THR A 144 7.94 22.56 -4.24
C THR A 144 6.86 21.63 -4.73
N GLU A 145 7.21 20.39 -5.11
CA GLU A 145 6.24 19.36 -5.50
C GLU A 145 5.38 18.98 -4.31
N LEU A 146 6.02 18.82 -3.14
CA LEU A 146 5.34 18.54 -1.89
C LEU A 146 4.28 19.61 -1.57
N ASP A 147 4.66 20.88 -1.59
CA ASP A 147 3.76 21.99 -1.29
C ASP A 147 2.62 22.12 -2.31
N ALA A 148 2.87 21.78 -3.58
CA ALA A 148 1.84 21.77 -4.61
C ALA A 148 0.74 20.76 -4.30
N ILE A 149 1.13 19.59 -3.88
CA ILE A 149 0.20 18.52 -3.57
C ILE A 149 -0.49 18.75 -2.22
N LYS A 150 0.22 19.30 -1.20
CA LYS A 150 -0.38 19.69 0.08
C LYS A 150 -1.53 20.69 -0.08
N ARG A 151 -1.44 21.57 -1.09
CA ARG A 151 -2.55 22.48 -1.40
C ARG A 151 -3.81 21.76 -1.90
N CYS A 152 -3.63 20.66 -2.66
CA CYS A 152 -4.76 19.87 -3.14
C CYS A 152 -5.31 18.92 -2.08
N PHE A 153 -4.44 18.41 -1.21
CA PHE A 153 -4.79 17.41 -0.19
C PHE A 153 -4.26 17.81 1.19
N PRO A 154 -4.88 18.77 1.87
CA PRO A 154 -4.41 19.25 3.17
C PRO A 154 -4.33 18.18 4.27
N ALA A 155 -5.17 17.13 4.18
CA ALA A 155 -5.22 16.02 5.15
C ALA A 155 -4.24 14.88 4.90
N GLY A 156 -3.53 14.89 3.75
CA GLY A 156 -2.60 13.81 3.44
C GLY A 156 -1.40 13.77 4.42
N LEU A 157 -0.87 12.59 4.74
CA LEU A 157 0.27 12.37 5.64
C LEU A 157 1.48 11.73 4.96
N ALA A 158 1.26 11.02 3.87
CA ALA A 158 2.31 10.33 3.15
C ALA A 158 2.02 10.23 1.66
N VAL A 159 3.05 10.01 0.86
CA VAL A 159 2.95 9.70 -0.57
C VAL A 159 3.60 8.38 -0.87
N ASP A 160 3.00 7.66 -1.79
CA ASP A 160 3.54 6.45 -2.36
C ASP A 160 3.20 6.32 -3.85
N MET A 161 3.52 5.19 -4.43
CA MET A 161 3.24 4.93 -5.85
C MET A 161 2.30 3.73 -6.07
N GLU A 162 1.76 3.11 -5.03
CA GLU A 162 1.07 1.81 -5.10
C GLU A 162 -0.28 1.74 -4.39
N SER A 163 -0.43 2.35 -3.21
CA SER A 163 -1.53 2.08 -2.28
C SER A 163 -2.92 2.26 -2.87
N ALA A 164 -3.16 3.34 -3.62
CA ALA A 164 -4.48 3.57 -4.22
C ALA A 164 -4.82 2.52 -5.29
N ALA A 165 -3.84 2.06 -6.07
CA ALA A 165 -4.05 1.03 -7.08
C ALA A 165 -4.36 -0.34 -6.45
N ILE A 166 -3.69 -0.68 -5.35
CA ILE A 166 -3.98 -1.89 -4.57
C ILE A 166 -5.41 -1.80 -4.00
N ALA A 167 -5.74 -0.68 -3.35
CA ALA A 167 -7.05 -0.48 -2.75
C ALA A 167 -8.20 -0.47 -3.77
N GLN A 168 -7.96 0.02 -4.98
CA GLN A 168 -8.93 -0.03 -6.08
C GLN A 168 -9.14 -1.46 -6.60
N THR A 169 -8.14 -2.34 -6.46
CA THR A 169 -8.19 -3.73 -6.93
C THR A 169 -8.90 -4.65 -5.93
N CYS A 170 -8.85 -4.32 -4.63
CA CYS A 170 -9.52 -5.04 -3.55
C CYS A 170 -11.00 -4.71 -3.46
#